data_dbf5410f3db2eabacdbd9bb6b223a421
#
_entry.id   dbf5410f3db2eabacdbd9bb6b223a421
#
_cell.length_a   1.000
_cell.length_b   1.000
_cell.length_c   1.000
_cell.angle_alpha   90.00
_cell.angle_beta   90.00
_cell.angle_gamma   90.00
#
_symmetry.space_group_name_H-M   'P 1'
#
loop_
_entity.id
_entity.type
_entity.pdbx_description
1 polymer ?
#
loop_
_entity_poly.entity_id
_entity_poly.type
_entity_poly.pdbx_seq_one_letter_code
_entity_poly.pdbx_strand_id
1 'polypeptide(L)'
;MKARLIVVLIGTLLVGRASFGGPSIVLGSKKFTESFVLSELAKQNLEGAGFDVEHRQGMGGTIILWEALQQGSIAAYPEYTGTIREEILKRPMAASIGELRKQLAEYGVGVTEELGFNNTYALVMTRARANQLGIQKISDLAKHPELRLGMTHEFLGRHDGWGPLEKRYGLHMSDVRGLDHTLGYLALLNGEIDVKDAYTTDAKIGQNDLIVLADDLKFFPQYRAVFLFRLDTPYRAIQALRRLEGTLDEARMVHLNEIAERTKDYSAAADWYFEQIGQVGNFNGHESLQHRLIRWTVRHLILVSLSMALAIVIGIPLGIYASKEGLASEIILTLTGLIQTVPSLALLALLVPIPFLGIGPVTAVVALFLYGLLPIVRNTATGLRDISPQIRDAASVLALKPRTRLLKIFLPLASPAILAGIKTSTIITIGSATLAALIGAGGLGEPIISGLNLNDGTTILEGAIPAALMAIAAQGLFSILDRFLIPRGLRLRPT
;
A
#
# COMPACT_ATOMS: atom_id res chain seq x y z
N MET A 1 23.56 15.34 -14.91
CA MET A 1 22.95 15.01 -16.22
C MET A 1 22.62 13.54 -16.41
N LYS A 2 23.48 12.57 -16.06
CA LYS A 2 23.21 11.12 -16.25
C LYS A 2 22.14 10.54 -15.34
N ALA A 3 21.97 11.03 -14.10
CA ALA A 3 20.90 10.58 -13.19
C ALA A 3 19.49 11.00 -13.64
N ARG A 4 19.35 12.19 -14.26
CA ARG A 4 18.07 12.63 -14.86
C ARG A 4 17.64 11.77 -16.04
N LEU A 5 18.61 11.20 -16.79
CA LEU A 5 18.32 10.33 -17.94
C LEU A 5 17.75 8.98 -17.50
N ILE A 6 18.23 8.42 -16.39
CA ILE A 6 17.75 7.13 -15.86
C ILE A 6 16.33 7.27 -15.31
N VAL A 7 16.03 8.34 -14.59
CA VAL A 7 14.67 8.62 -14.06
C VAL A 7 13.69 8.87 -15.21
N VAL A 8 14.11 9.58 -16.27
CA VAL A 8 13.28 9.81 -17.47
C VAL A 8 13.08 8.49 -18.25
N LEU A 9 14.09 7.62 -18.35
CA LEU A 9 13.97 6.31 -19.03
C LEU A 9 13.03 5.35 -18.27
N ILE A 10 13.08 5.35 -16.94
CA ILE A 10 12.15 4.57 -16.10
C ILE A 10 10.73 5.14 -16.19
N GLY A 11 10.60 6.47 -16.18
CA GLY A 11 9.31 7.15 -16.35
C GLY A 11 8.66 6.88 -17.72
N THR A 12 9.43 6.88 -18.80
CA THR A 12 8.91 6.62 -20.16
C THR A 12 8.59 5.14 -20.40
N LEU A 13 9.29 4.20 -19.78
CA LEU A 13 8.96 2.76 -19.87
C LEU A 13 7.71 2.38 -19.06
N LEU A 14 7.36 3.15 -18.02
CA LEU A 14 6.15 2.94 -17.21
C LEU A 14 4.90 3.64 -17.79
N VAL A 15 5.07 4.63 -18.68
CA VAL A 15 3.97 5.39 -19.31
C VAL A 15 3.51 4.78 -20.66
N GLY A 16 4.19 3.78 -21.17
CA GLY A 16 3.86 3.15 -22.45
C GLY A 16 2.64 2.21 -22.42
N ARG A 17 1.47 2.65 -21.91
CA ARG A 17 0.18 2.10 -22.31
C ARG A 17 -0.28 2.86 -23.56
N ALA A 18 -0.23 2.21 -24.72
CA ALA A 18 -1.05 2.62 -25.85
C ALA A 18 -2.52 2.44 -25.42
N SER A 19 -3.12 3.49 -24.85
CA SER A 19 -4.56 3.53 -24.53
C SER A 19 -5.35 3.66 -25.83
N PHE A 20 -6.05 2.61 -26.20
CA PHE A 20 -7.28 2.69 -27.00
C PHE A 20 -8.48 2.99 -26.06
N GLY A 21 -8.34 3.98 -25.18
CA GLY A 21 -9.35 4.38 -24.21
C GLY A 21 -9.25 5.88 -23.95
N GLY A 22 -10.32 6.50 -23.43
CA GLY A 22 -10.38 7.91 -23.06
C GLY A 22 -9.29 8.35 -22.08
N PRO A 23 -9.27 9.64 -21.68
CA PRO A 23 -8.29 10.14 -20.70
C PRO A 23 -8.36 9.32 -19.40
N SER A 24 -7.21 8.84 -18.92
CA SER A 24 -7.11 7.98 -17.74
C SER A 24 -7.24 8.80 -16.45
N ILE A 25 -8.08 8.32 -15.51
CA ILE A 25 -8.27 8.89 -14.17
C ILE A 25 -7.84 7.86 -13.13
N VAL A 26 -7.05 8.27 -12.16
CA VAL A 26 -6.64 7.40 -11.05
C VAL A 26 -7.37 7.82 -9.78
N LEU A 27 -8.14 6.90 -9.19
CA LEU A 27 -8.79 7.08 -7.89
C LEU A 27 -7.98 6.39 -6.79
N GLY A 28 -7.97 6.98 -5.60
CA GLY A 28 -7.43 6.36 -4.40
C GLY A 28 -8.52 5.97 -3.41
N SER A 29 -8.23 5.06 -2.47
CA SER A 29 -9.07 4.77 -1.31
C SER A 29 -8.26 4.45 -0.07
N LYS A 30 -8.81 4.77 1.12
CA LYS A 30 -8.27 4.38 2.42
C LYS A 30 -8.48 2.88 2.67
N LYS A 31 -7.88 2.36 3.75
CA LYS A 31 -7.89 0.92 4.09
C LYS A 31 -9.13 0.50 4.90
N PHE A 32 -10.32 0.78 4.42
CA PHE A 32 -11.57 0.29 5.04
C PHE A 32 -12.69 0.22 4.01
N THR A 33 -13.67 -0.65 4.27
CA THR A 33 -14.72 -1.08 3.32
C THR A 33 -15.44 0.10 2.66
N GLU A 34 -15.91 1.07 3.42
CA GLU A 34 -16.66 2.21 2.89
C GLU A 34 -15.86 3.04 1.88
N SER A 35 -14.57 3.27 2.16
CA SER A 35 -13.71 4.02 1.23
C SER A 35 -13.52 3.28 -0.10
N PHE A 36 -13.48 1.95 -0.08
CA PHE A 36 -13.43 1.15 -1.30
C PHE A 36 -14.75 1.24 -2.07
N VAL A 37 -15.90 1.09 -1.37
CA VAL A 37 -17.23 1.17 -1.96
C VAL A 37 -17.45 2.53 -2.60
N LEU A 38 -17.16 3.63 -1.90
CA LEU A 38 -17.29 4.99 -2.43
C LEU A 38 -16.42 5.20 -3.68
N SER A 39 -15.20 4.65 -3.69
CA SER A 39 -14.32 4.74 -4.85
C SER A 39 -14.81 3.91 -6.03
N GLU A 40 -15.47 2.75 -5.80
CA GLU A 40 -16.11 1.98 -6.86
C GLU A 40 -17.35 2.71 -7.42
N LEU A 41 -18.17 3.37 -6.59
CA LEU A 41 -19.24 4.25 -7.05
C LEU A 41 -18.71 5.39 -7.95
N ALA A 42 -17.64 6.04 -7.50
CA ALA A 42 -16.99 7.09 -8.29
C ALA A 42 -16.41 6.56 -9.61
N LYS A 43 -15.77 5.39 -9.57
CA LYS A 43 -15.21 4.72 -10.74
C LYS A 43 -16.29 4.46 -11.80
N GLN A 44 -17.41 3.84 -11.42
CA GLN A 44 -18.49 3.55 -12.35
C GLN A 44 -19.09 4.83 -12.96
N ASN A 45 -19.26 5.91 -12.18
CA ASN A 45 -19.71 7.21 -12.72
C ASN A 45 -18.72 7.81 -13.73
N LEU A 46 -17.42 7.67 -13.47
CA LEU A 46 -16.36 8.15 -14.35
C LEU A 46 -16.27 7.32 -15.63
N GLU A 47 -16.37 5.99 -15.53
CA GLU A 47 -16.41 5.08 -16.68
C GLU A 47 -17.64 5.35 -17.54
N GLY A 48 -18.80 5.58 -16.92
CA GLY A 48 -20.02 6.02 -17.62
C GLY A 48 -19.89 7.40 -18.28
N ALA A 49 -18.96 8.24 -17.84
CA ALA A 49 -18.59 9.50 -18.49
C ALA A 49 -17.52 9.35 -19.58
N GLY A 50 -17.04 8.12 -19.85
CA GLY A 50 -16.10 7.79 -20.92
C GLY A 50 -14.62 7.90 -20.54
N PHE A 51 -14.29 7.83 -19.25
CA PHE A 51 -12.91 7.79 -18.76
C PHE A 51 -12.44 6.34 -18.57
N ASP A 52 -11.14 6.11 -18.76
CA ASP A 52 -10.47 4.90 -18.29
C ASP A 52 -10.05 5.11 -16.82
N VAL A 53 -10.53 4.25 -15.91
CA VAL A 53 -10.37 4.50 -14.46
C VAL A 53 -9.58 3.40 -13.77
N GLU A 54 -8.44 3.78 -13.18
CA GLU A 54 -7.67 2.92 -12.27
C GLU A 54 -8.08 3.23 -10.82
N HIS A 55 -8.57 2.24 -10.06
CA HIS A 55 -8.80 2.37 -8.63
C HIS A 55 -7.63 1.76 -7.84
N ARG A 56 -6.86 2.59 -7.16
CA ARG A 56 -5.79 2.18 -6.25
C ARG A 56 -6.35 1.96 -4.86
N GLN A 57 -6.63 0.70 -4.56
CA GLN A 57 -7.26 0.31 -3.31
C GLN A 57 -6.27 0.31 -2.14
N GLY A 58 -6.73 0.77 -0.96
CA GLY A 58 -6.03 0.57 0.30
C GLY A 58 -4.67 1.25 0.41
N MET A 59 -4.50 2.43 -0.18
CA MET A 59 -3.22 3.16 -0.23
C MET A 59 -2.69 3.60 1.13
N GLY A 60 -3.50 3.54 2.20
CA GLY A 60 -3.10 3.96 3.54
C GLY A 60 -4.15 4.81 4.25
N GLY A 61 -3.72 5.61 5.22
CA GLY A 61 -4.56 6.56 5.96
C GLY A 61 -4.60 7.94 5.30
N THR A 62 -5.22 8.89 6.00
CA THR A 62 -5.49 10.26 5.53
C THR A 62 -4.29 10.97 4.93
N ILE A 63 -3.15 10.98 5.62
CA ILE A 63 -1.96 11.74 5.17
C ILE A 63 -1.40 11.18 3.86
N ILE A 64 -1.39 9.85 3.72
CA ILE A 64 -0.88 9.20 2.49
C ILE A 64 -1.76 9.55 1.29
N LEU A 65 -3.10 9.50 1.43
CA LEU A 65 -4.01 9.86 0.35
C LEU A 65 -3.92 11.35 -0.01
N TRP A 66 -3.78 12.21 1.00
CA TRP A 66 -3.60 13.63 0.81
C TRP A 66 -2.33 13.97 0.03
N GLU A 67 -1.20 13.38 0.40
CA GLU A 67 0.07 13.54 -0.32
C GLU A 67 -0.02 12.99 -1.75
N ALA A 68 -0.66 11.83 -1.95
CA ALA A 68 -0.88 11.25 -3.27
C ALA A 68 -1.70 12.17 -4.19
N LEU A 69 -2.73 12.83 -3.63
CA LEU A 69 -3.54 13.80 -4.35
C LEU A 69 -2.72 15.04 -4.73
N GLN A 70 -1.98 15.62 -3.79
CA GLN A 70 -1.15 16.80 -4.04
C GLN A 70 -0.04 16.54 -5.07
N GLN A 71 0.58 15.36 -5.02
CA GLN A 71 1.63 14.96 -5.95
C GLN A 71 1.09 14.53 -7.34
N GLY A 72 -0.24 14.44 -7.51
CA GLY A 72 -0.87 14.01 -8.75
C GLY A 72 -0.77 12.51 -9.02
N SER A 73 -0.44 11.69 -7.99
CA SER A 73 -0.44 10.23 -8.08
C SER A 73 -1.85 9.67 -8.19
N ILE A 74 -2.85 10.39 -7.65
CA ILE A 74 -4.29 10.15 -7.81
C ILE A 74 -4.98 11.46 -8.19
N ALA A 75 -6.11 11.36 -8.88
CA ALA A 75 -6.92 12.51 -9.29
C ALA A 75 -8.00 12.84 -8.26
N ALA A 76 -8.53 11.84 -7.56
CA ALA A 76 -9.56 12.02 -6.52
C ALA A 76 -9.59 10.84 -5.54
N TYR A 77 -10.19 11.06 -4.36
CA TYR A 77 -10.49 10.02 -3.37
C TYR A 77 -11.62 10.47 -2.42
N PRO A 78 -12.37 9.54 -1.80
CA PRO A 78 -13.37 9.87 -0.79
C PRO A 78 -12.73 10.27 0.54
N GLU A 79 -13.22 11.36 1.14
CA GLU A 79 -12.76 11.91 2.39
C GLU A 79 -13.95 12.42 3.21
N TYR A 80 -13.72 12.90 4.43
CA TYR A 80 -14.75 13.36 5.34
C TYR A 80 -14.45 14.78 5.85
N THR A 81 -15.48 15.62 5.96
CA THR A 81 -15.32 17.02 6.35
C THR A 81 -14.60 17.21 7.68
N GLY A 82 -14.87 16.36 8.67
CA GLY A 82 -14.16 16.37 9.96
C GLY A 82 -12.67 16.07 9.79
N THR A 83 -12.32 15.05 9.03
CA THR A 83 -10.93 14.70 8.75
C THR A 83 -10.17 15.81 7.99
N ILE A 84 -10.84 16.45 7.04
CA ILE A 84 -10.25 17.60 6.32
C ILE A 84 -9.89 18.72 7.30
N ARG A 85 -10.78 19.04 8.24
CA ARG A 85 -10.54 20.09 9.24
C ARG A 85 -9.45 19.73 10.22
N GLU A 86 -9.57 18.55 10.84
CA GLU A 86 -8.75 18.16 11.98
C GLU A 86 -7.35 17.69 11.58
N GLU A 87 -7.24 16.90 10.49
CA GLU A 87 -5.99 16.24 10.12
C GLU A 87 -5.28 16.89 8.93
N ILE A 88 -6.03 17.33 7.92
CA ILE A 88 -5.43 17.87 6.69
C ILE A 88 -5.11 19.35 6.87
N LEU A 89 -6.11 20.17 7.17
CA LEU A 89 -5.94 21.62 7.29
C LEU A 89 -5.48 22.05 8.68
N LYS A 90 -5.70 21.21 9.70
CA LYS A 90 -5.42 21.48 11.12
C LYS A 90 -6.07 22.82 11.58
N ARG A 91 -7.28 23.06 11.10
CA ARG A 91 -8.10 24.26 11.36
C ARG A 91 -9.51 23.85 11.80
N PRO A 92 -9.73 23.49 13.08
CA PRO A 92 -10.99 22.96 13.58
C PRO A 92 -12.17 23.94 13.47
N MET A 93 -11.92 25.23 13.28
CA MET A 93 -12.95 26.27 13.20
C MET A 93 -13.60 26.43 11.82
N ALA A 94 -13.16 25.73 10.77
CA ALA A 94 -13.79 25.81 9.44
C ALA A 94 -15.21 25.24 9.48
N ALA A 95 -16.21 26.08 9.38
CA ALA A 95 -17.59 25.73 9.70
C ALA A 95 -18.41 25.18 8.51
N SER A 96 -18.08 25.55 7.27
CA SER A 96 -18.88 25.21 6.08
C SER A 96 -18.06 24.56 4.98
N ILE A 97 -18.75 23.80 4.10
CA ILE A 97 -18.12 23.22 2.90
C ILE A 97 -17.54 24.31 1.97
N GLY A 98 -18.18 25.49 1.92
CA GLY A 98 -17.69 26.62 1.15
C GLY A 98 -16.36 27.19 1.67
N GLU A 99 -16.15 27.16 2.99
CA GLU A 99 -14.90 27.56 3.60
C GLU A 99 -13.80 26.52 3.41
N LEU A 100 -14.13 25.23 3.56
CA LEU A 100 -13.22 24.13 3.21
C LEU A 100 -12.76 24.24 1.76
N ARG A 101 -13.67 24.54 0.84
CA ARG A 101 -13.37 24.70 -0.59
C ARG A 101 -12.35 25.82 -0.84
N LYS A 102 -12.48 26.95 -0.17
CA LYS A 102 -11.52 28.06 -0.28
C LYS A 102 -10.13 27.67 0.23
N GLN A 103 -10.09 27.03 1.39
CA GLN A 103 -8.80 26.64 1.99
C GLN A 103 -8.11 25.52 1.20
N LEU A 104 -8.84 24.54 0.70
CA LEU A 104 -8.32 23.45 -0.12
C LEU A 104 -7.80 23.95 -1.48
N ALA A 105 -8.40 25.00 -2.05
CA ALA A 105 -7.97 25.59 -3.30
C ALA A 105 -6.54 26.16 -3.22
N GLU A 106 -6.07 26.59 -2.04
CA GLU A 106 -4.68 27.03 -1.82
C GLU A 106 -3.67 25.90 -2.09
N TYR A 107 -4.12 24.64 -1.99
CA TYR A 107 -3.34 23.43 -2.26
C TYR A 107 -3.60 22.83 -3.65
N GLY A 108 -4.35 23.52 -4.52
CA GLY A 108 -4.73 23.01 -5.84
C GLY A 108 -5.77 21.88 -5.78
N VAL A 109 -6.53 21.78 -4.67
CA VAL A 109 -7.52 20.72 -4.40
C VAL A 109 -8.92 21.33 -4.34
N GLY A 110 -9.88 20.65 -4.97
CA GLY A 110 -11.30 20.91 -4.87
C GLY A 110 -12.01 19.90 -3.98
N VAL A 111 -13.23 20.23 -3.55
CA VAL A 111 -14.09 19.34 -2.79
C VAL A 111 -15.50 19.38 -3.38
N THR A 112 -16.17 18.23 -3.45
CA THR A 112 -17.60 18.13 -3.84
C THR A 112 -18.50 18.72 -2.74
N GLU A 113 -19.79 18.81 -3.00
CA GLU A 113 -20.77 18.89 -1.91
C GLU A 113 -20.81 17.55 -1.15
N GLU A 114 -21.51 17.55 -0.01
CA GLU A 114 -21.68 16.37 0.83
C GLU A 114 -22.42 15.27 0.06
N LEU A 115 -22.01 14.02 0.23
CA LEU A 115 -22.64 12.85 -0.42
C LEU A 115 -24.02 12.54 0.20
N GLY A 116 -24.28 13.00 1.43
CA GLY A 116 -25.57 12.93 2.09
C GLY A 116 -25.62 12.14 3.39
N PHE A 117 -24.50 11.56 3.84
CA PHE A 117 -24.41 10.82 5.09
C PHE A 117 -23.25 11.29 5.97
N ASN A 118 -23.34 10.96 7.26
CA ASN A 118 -22.31 11.22 8.25
C ASN A 118 -21.73 9.88 8.73
N ASN A 119 -20.40 9.76 8.70
CA ASN A 119 -19.71 8.59 9.22
C ASN A 119 -18.71 9.00 10.30
N THR A 120 -19.21 9.12 11.54
CA THR A 120 -18.39 9.53 12.68
C THR A 120 -17.67 8.36 13.34
N TYR A 121 -16.62 8.65 14.09
CA TYR A 121 -16.05 7.69 15.02
C TYR A 121 -17.05 7.33 16.12
N ALA A 122 -16.97 6.10 16.61
CA ALA A 122 -17.72 5.58 17.72
C ALA A 122 -16.86 4.62 18.54
N LEU A 123 -17.21 4.40 19.80
CA LEU A 123 -16.71 3.28 20.59
C LEU A 123 -17.77 2.20 20.64
N VAL A 124 -17.39 0.96 20.39
CA VAL A 124 -18.31 -0.19 20.37
C VAL A 124 -17.87 -1.28 21.35
N MET A 125 -18.86 -1.97 21.88
CA MET A 125 -18.71 -3.16 22.74
C MET A 125 -19.69 -4.25 22.27
N THR A 126 -19.45 -5.52 22.67
CA THR A 126 -20.51 -6.52 22.55
C THR A 126 -21.66 -6.17 23.49
N ARG A 127 -22.91 -6.32 23.03
CA ARG A 127 -24.11 -6.04 23.82
C ARG A 127 -24.12 -6.81 25.14
N ALA A 128 -23.69 -8.06 25.11
CA ALA A 128 -23.61 -8.89 26.31
C ALA A 128 -22.66 -8.27 27.36
N ARG A 129 -21.46 -7.84 26.96
CA ARG A 129 -20.47 -7.25 27.88
C ARG A 129 -20.91 -5.89 28.41
N ALA A 130 -21.47 -5.05 27.55
CA ALA A 130 -21.98 -3.73 27.93
C ALA A 130 -23.13 -3.85 28.96
N ASN A 131 -24.09 -4.79 28.72
CA ASN A 131 -25.18 -5.04 29.66
C ASN A 131 -24.69 -5.58 31.00
N GLN A 132 -23.69 -6.50 30.99
CA GLN A 132 -23.10 -7.04 32.21
C GLN A 132 -22.50 -5.95 33.11
N LEU A 133 -21.88 -4.93 32.50
CA LEU A 133 -21.18 -3.84 33.20
C LEU A 133 -22.06 -2.59 33.38
N GLY A 134 -23.24 -2.57 32.79
CA GLY A 134 -24.14 -1.39 32.81
C GLY A 134 -23.61 -0.21 32.02
N ILE A 135 -22.78 -0.46 30.99
CA ILE A 135 -22.16 0.58 30.15
C ILE A 135 -23.07 0.89 28.97
N GLN A 136 -23.46 2.16 28.80
CA GLN A 136 -24.28 2.64 27.68
C GLN A 136 -23.66 3.84 26.96
N LYS A 137 -22.77 4.56 27.61
CA LYS A 137 -22.16 5.78 27.11
C LYS A 137 -20.65 5.81 27.40
N ILE A 138 -19.93 6.66 26.68
CA ILE A 138 -18.48 6.76 26.81
C ILE A 138 -18.05 7.13 28.23
N SER A 139 -18.80 8.03 28.91
CA SER A 139 -18.50 8.40 30.30
C SER A 139 -18.55 7.22 31.28
N ASP A 140 -19.29 6.15 30.97
CA ASP A 140 -19.38 5.00 31.87
C ASP A 140 -18.06 4.21 31.93
N LEU A 141 -17.23 4.28 30.86
CA LEU A 141 -15.93 3.62 30.82
C LEU A 141 -14.97 4.08 31.93
N ALA A 142 -15.13 5.30 32.43
CA ALA A 142 -14.31 5.84 33.52
C ALA A 142 -14.39 5.01 34.82
N LYS A 143 -15.48 4.23 34.99
CA LYS A 143 -15.68 3.34 36.16
C LYS A 143 -15.02 1.96 35.98
N HIS A 144 -14.48 1.68 34.79
CA HIS A 144 -13.98 0.38 34.39
C HIS A 144 -12.56 0.48 33.77
N PRO A 145 -11.55 0.97 34.52
CA PRO A 145 -10.19 1.14 34.00
C PRO A 145 -9.49 -0.16 33.63
N GLU A 146 -10.02 -1.29 34.06
CA GLU A 146 -9.54 -2.67 33.76
C GLU A 146 -9.90 -3.16 32.36
N LEU A 147 -10.80 -2.48 31.63
CA LEU A 147 -11.21 -2.89 30.29
C LEU A 147 -10.04 -2.78 29.30
N ARG A 148 -9.97 -3.77 28.42
CA ARG A 148 -8.97 -3.85 27.35
C ARG A 148 -9.52 -3.16 26.11
N LEU A 149 -8.81 -2.15 25.62
CA LEU A 149 -9.21 -1.36 24.48
C LEU A 149 -8.34 -1.71 23.26
N GLY A 150 -9.00 -2.00 22.14
CA GLY A 150 -8.34 -2.17 20.84
C GLY A 150 -8.71 -1.02 19.91
N MET A 151 -7.80 -0.08 19.72
CA MET A 151 -8.01 1.10 18.91
C MET A 151 -7.23 1.00 17.60
N THR A 152 -7.77 1.58 16.52
CA THR A 152 -7.01 1.65 15.28
C THR A 152 -5.76 2.51 15.44
N HIS A 153 -4.70 2.15 14.74
CA HIS A 153 -3.47 2.94 14.74
C HIS A 153 -3.73 4.39 14.30
N GLU A 154 -4.68 4.60 13.39
CA GLU A 154 -5.08 5.92 12.95
C GLU A 154 -5.75 6.68 14.09
N PHE A 155 -6.74 6.10 14.79
CA PHE A 155 -7.44 6.73 15.91
C PHE A 155 -6.52 7.06 17.09
N LEU A 156 -5.51 6.22 17.36
CA LEU A 156 -4.50 6.48 18.39
C LEU A 156 -3.65 7.71 18.08
N GLY A 157 -3.34 7.97 16.81
CA GLY A 157 -2.42 9.04 16.38
C GLY A 157 -3.08 10.38 16.03
N ARG A 158 -4.42 10.46 15.95
CA ARG A 158 -5.16 11.64 15.47
C ARG A 158 -5.34 12.71 16.55
N HIS A 159 -5.42 13.97 16.11
CA HIS A 159 -5.77 15.11 16.99
C HIS A 159 -7.20 15.08 17.51
N ASP A 160 -8.11 14.39 16.80
CA ASP A 160 -9.50 14.14 17.17
C ASP A 160 -9.73 12.67 17.58
N GLY A 161 -8.66 11.98 17.98
CA GLY A 161 -8.66 10.56 18.30
C GLY A 161 -8.62 10.25 19.80
N TRP A 162 -7.97 9.09 20.13
CA TRP A 162 -7.99 8.53 21.49
C TRP A 162 -7.46 9.47 22.57
N GLY A 163 -6.27 10.05 22.40
CA GLY A 163 -5.66 10.87 23.46
C GLY A 163 -6.52 12.07 23.90
N PRO A 164 -7.03 12.92 22.98
CA PRO A 164 -7.99 13.96 23.32
C PRO A 164 -9.32 13.45 23.88
N LEU A 165 -9.84 12.31 23.38
CA LEU A 165 -11.05 11.68 23.89
C LEU A 165 -10.85 11.22 25.34
N GLU A 166 -9.78 10.48 25.61
CA GLU A 166 -9.40 10.01 26.96
C GLU A 166 -9.35 11.18 27.95
N LYS A 167 -8.70 12.28 27.56
CA LYS A 167 -8.63 13.51 28.36
C LYS A 167 -9.98 14.16 28.56
N ARG A 168 -10.82 14.25 27.50
CA ARG A 168 -12.14 14.89 27.56
C ARG A 168 -13.09 14.16 28.48
N TYR A 169 -13.03 12.82 28.48
CA TYR A 169 -13.87 11.95 29.29
C TYR A 169 -13.26 11.56 30.63
N GLY A 170 -12.01 11.97 30.93
CA GLY A 170 -11.31 11.61 32.14
C GLY A 170 -11.09 10.12 32.29
N LEU A 171 -10.83 9.44 31.18
CA LEU A 171 -10.57 8.00 31.16
C LEU A 171 -9.12 7.74 31.61
N HIS A 172 -8.89 6.61 32.28
CA HIS A 172 -7.57 6.15 32.72
C HIS A 172 -7.46 4.63 32.48
N MET A 173 -7.42 4.25 31.21
CA MET A 173 -7.44 2.85 30.82
C MET A 173 -6.06 2.22 30.93
N SER A 174 -5.99 1.04 31.56
CA SER A 174 -4.72 0.34 31.82
C SER A 174 -4.17 -0.41 30.59
N ASP A 175 -5.03 -0.80 29.65
CA ASP A 175 -4.65 -1.60 28.48
C ASP A 175 -5.30 -1.02 27.21
N VAL A 176 -4.50 -0.26 26.45
CA VAL A 176 -4.91 0.31 25.15
C VAL A 176 -3.92 -0.17 24.10
N ARG A 177 -4.42 -0.93 23.12
CA ARG A 177 -3.61 -1.57 22.06
C ARG A 177 -3.94 -1.00 20.70
N GLY A 178 -2.91 -0.83 19.84
CA GLY A 178 -3.08 -0.50 18.44
C GLY A 178 -3.40 -1.75 17.63
N LEU A 179 -4.51 -1.74 16.89
CA LEU A 179 -4.95 -2.84 16.02
C LEU A 179 -5.32 -2.31 14.64
N ASP A 180 -5.33 -3.19 13.64
CA ASP A 180 -5.97 -2.92 12.35
C ASP A 180 -7.49 -2.88 12.52
N HIS A 181 -8.18 -2.06 11.69
CA HIS A 181 -9.64 -1.86 11.81
C HIS A 181 -10.42 -3.18 11.74
N THR A 182 -10.12 -4.02 10.79
CA THR A 182 -10.82 -5.31 10.59
C THR A 182 -10.44 -6.34 11.65
N LEU A 183 -9.14 -6.44 11.99
CA LEU A 183 -8.65 -7.36 13.02
C LEU A 183 -9.19 -6.98 14.41
N GLY A 184 -9.41 -5.70 14.68
CA GLY A 184 -10.03 -5.23 15.92
C GLY A 184 -11.44 -5.80 16.14
N TYR A 185 -12.25 -5.98 15.09
CA TYR A 185 -13.55 -6.65 15.22
C TYR A 185 -13.40 -8.13 15.61
N LEU A 186 -12.44 -8.84 15.03
CA LEU A 186 -12.17 -10.23 15.41
C LEU A 186 -11.73 -10.34 16.86
N ALA A 187 -10.82 -9.46 17.31
CA ALA A 187 -10.38 -9.42 18.71
C ALA A 187 -11.52 -9.13 19.68
N LEU A 188 -12.45 -8.21 19.31
CA LEU A 188 -13.63 -7.90 20.11
C LEU A 188 -14.57 -9.10 20.23
N LEU A 189 -14.88 -9.77 19.12
CA LEU A 189 -15.77 -10.92 19.08
C LEU A 189 -15.19 -12.15 19.79
N ASN A 190 -13.87 -12.32 19.74
CA ASN A 190 -13.16 -13.39 20.47
C ASN A 190 -12.96 -13.07 21.96
N GLY A 191 -13.36 -11.87 22.43
CA GLY A 191 -13.16 -11.46 23.81
C GLY A 191 -11.71 -11.17 24.19
N GLU A 192 -10.85 -10.87 23.23
CA GLU A 192 -9.46 -10.46 23.46
C GLU A 192 -9.36 -9.01 23.89
N ILE A 193 -10.33 -8.18 23.45
CA ILE A 193 -10.57 -6.78 23.85
C ILE A 193 -12.04 -6.60 24.26
N ASP A 194 -12.34 -5.57 25.02
CA ASP A 194 -13.68 -5.26 25.51
C ASP A 194 -14.32 -4.08 24.79
N VAL A 195 -13.51 -3.14 24.31
CA VAL A 195 -13.96 -1.93 23.59
C VAL A 195 -13.09 -1.71 22.35
N LYS A 196 -13.71 -1.23 21.28
CA LYS A 196 -13.05 -0.91 20.01
C LYS A 196 -13.55 0.43 19.47
N ASP A 197 -12.68 1.21 18.78
CA ASP A 197 -13.12 2.28 17.90
C ASP A 197 -13.74 1.70 16.63
N ALA A 198 -14.79 2.31 16.15
CA ALA A 198 -15.52 1.91 14.96
C ALA A 198 -15.99 3.14 14.19
N TYR A 199 -16.50 2.92 12.99
CA TYR A 199 -17.23 3.92 12.24
C TYR A 199 -18.72 3.65 12.32
N THR A 200 -19.56 4.68 12.48
CA THR A 200 -21.00 4.51 12.67
C THR A 200 -21.71 3.82 11.51
N THR A 201 -21.11 3.82 10.34
CA THR A 201 -21.61 3.12 9.13
C THR A 201 -21.02 1.72 8.92
N ASP A 202 -20.22 1.21 9.88
CA ASP A 202 -19.69 -0.15 9.80
C ASP A 202 -20.82 -1.18 9.88
N ALA A 203 -21.01 -1.99 8.84
CA ALA A 203 -22.02 -3.05 8.80
C ALA A 203 -21.86 -4.09 9.92
N LYS A 204 -20.63 -4.32 10.37
CA LYS A 204 -20.30 -5.27 11.45
C LYS A 204 -20.93 -4.92 12.78
N ILE A 205 -21.31 -3.67 13.03
CA ILE A 205 -22.01 -3.25 14.27
C ILE A 205 -23.35 -3.96 14.37
N GLY A 206 -24.17 -3.90 13.32
CA GLY A 206 -25.46 -4.59 13.29
C GLY A 206 -25.36 -6.10 13.16
N GLN A 207 -24.43 -6.59 12.35
CA GLN A 207 -24.25 -8.03 12.09
C GLN A 207 -23.82 -8.83 13.31
N ASN A 208 -23.08 -8.22 14.26
CA ASN A 208 -22.45 -8.93 15.38
C ASN A 208 -23.02 -8.56 16.76
N ASP A 209 -24.24 -8.02 16.80
CA ASP A 209 -24.90 -7.60 18.06
C ASP A 209 -24.01 -6.69 18.94
N LEU A 210 -23.35 -5.74 18.30
CA LEU A 210 -22.56 -4.74 19.00
C LEU A 210 -23.44 -3.54 19.39
N ILE A 211 -23.03 -2.81 20.40
CA ILE A 211 -23.64 -1.53 20.74
C ILE A 211 -22.62 -0.41 20.52
N VAL A 212 -23.12 0.71 20.03
CA VAL A 212 -22.39 1.98 19.99
C VAL A 212 -22.59 2.69 21.32
N LEU A 213 -21.50 3.03 21.99
CA LEU A 213 -21.54 3.83 23.21
C LEU A 213 -21.92 5.29 22.87
N ALA A 214 -22.91 5.83 23.58
CA ALA A 214 -23.33 7.21 23.34
C ALA A 214 -22.21 8.21 23.66
N ASP A 215 -21.92 9.11 22.74
CA ASP A 215 -20.99 10.23 22.92
C ASP A 215 -21.70 11.37 23.69
N ASP A 216 -21.86 11.19 25.00
CA ASP A 216 -22.65 12.05 25.88
C ASP A 216 -21.99 13.42 26.13
N LEU A 217 -20.69 13.57 25.90
CA LEU A 217 -19.99 14.86 25.95
C LEU A 217 -19.79 15.51 24.57
N LYS A 218 -20.35 14.92 23.52
CA LYS A 218 -20.29 15.41 22.13
C LYS A 218 -18.86 15.74 21.70
N PHE A 219 -17.99 14.75 21.83
CA PHE A 219 -16.58 14.88 21.49
C PHE A 219 -16.35 14.82 19.98
N PHE A 220 -17.03 13.90 19.30
CA PHE A 220 -16.81 13.68 17.88
C PHE A 220 -17.47 14.76 17.02
N PRO A 221 -16.72 15.42 16.11
CA PRO A 221 -17.31 16.31 15.13
C PRO A 221 -18.12 15.55 14.09
N GLN A 222 -18.77 16.27 13.18
CA GLN A 222 -19.40 15.66 12.03
C GLN A 222 -18.36 15.32 10.96
N TYR A 223 -18.47 14.11 10.41
CA TYR A 223 -17.65 13.58 9.34
C TYR A 223 -18.52 13.28 8.12
N ARG A 224 -18.97 14.33 7.44
CA ARG A 224 -19.78 14.19 6.24
C ARG A 224 -18.90 13.78 5.07
N ALA A 225 -19.33 12.72 4.35
CA ALA A 225 -18.58 12.18 3.25
C ALA A 225 -18.59 13.14 2.05
N VAL A 226 -17.42 13.29 1.41
CA VAL A 226 -17.16 14.12 0.24
C VAL A 226 -16.12 13.44 -0.67
N PHE A 227 -15.95 13.94 -1.90
CA PHE A 227 -14.75 13.63 -2.69
C PHE A 227 -13.81 14.82 -2.70
N LEU A 228 -12.52 14.57 -2.42
CA LEU A 228 -11.43 15.49 -2.75
C LEU A 228 -10.93 15.17 -4.16
N PHE A 229 -10.66 16.20 -4.94
CA PHE A 229 -10.14 16.07 -6.30
C PHE A 229 -9.15 17.18 -6.64
N ARG A 230 -8.23 16.91 -7.55
CA ARG A 230 -7.31 17.93 -8.05
C ARG A 230 -8.05 18.93 -8.94
N LEU A 231 -7.74 20.21 -8.83
CA LEU A 231 -8.38 21.26 -9.64
C LEU A 231 -8.03 21.16 -11.13
N ASP A 232 -6.93 20.48 -11.50
CA ASP A 232 -6.57 20.19 -12.89
C ASP A 232 -7.25 18.94 -13.47
N THR A 233 -8.07 18.24 -12.68
CA THR A 233 -8.91 17.12 -13.15
C THR A 233 -9.90 17.61 -14.22
N PRO A 234 -10.09 16.86 -15.33
CA PRO A 234 -11.03 17.24 -16.39
C PRO A 234 -12.42 17.57 -15.85
N TYR A 235 -13.01 18.67 -16.29
CA TYR A 235 -14.33 19.14 -15.81
C TYR A 235 -15.41 18.05 -15.89
N ARG A 236 -15.44 17.25 -16.96
CA ARG A 236 -16.40 16.14 -17.11
C ARG A 236 -16.20 15.06 -16.03
N ALA A 237 -14.97 14.82 -15.59
CA ALA A 237 -14.68 13.90 -14.48
C ALA A 237 -15.17 14.46 -13.16
N ILE A 238 -14.95 15.75 -12.89
CA ILE A 238 -15.48 16.42 -11.68
C ILE A 238 -17.01 16.34 -11.67
N GLN A 239 -17.69 16.57 -12.80
CA GLN A 239 -19.14 16.43 -12.89
C GLN A 239 -19.62 15.00 -12.63
N ALA A 240 -18.86 13.98 -13.05
CA ALA A 240 -19.18 12.59 -12.77
C ALA A 240 -19.06 12.27 -11.25
N LEU A 241 -18.05 12.80 -10.56
CA LEU A 241 -17.95 12.69 -9.09
C LEU A 241 -19.13 13.37 -8.39
N ARG A 242 -19.53 14.56 -8.85
CA ARG A 242 -20.64 15.34 -8.28
C ARG A 242 -22.00 14.67 -8.43
N ARG A 243 -22.18 13.70 -9.31
CA ARG A 243 -23.43 12.94 -9.41
C ARG A 243 -23.78 12.16 -8.13
N LEU A 244 -22.82 11.95 -7.25
CA LEU A 244 -23.01 11.28 -5.97
C LEU A 244 -23.41 12.25 -4.84
N GLU A 245 -23.37 13.57 -5.07
CA GLU A 245 -23.75 14.59 -4.09
C GLU A 245 -25.23 14.41 -3.65
N GLY A 246 -25.45 14.30 -2.33
CA GLY A 246 -26.77 14.17 -1.73
C GLY A 246 -27.54 12.87 -2.03
N THR A 247 -26.89 11.85 -2.62
CA THR A 247 -27.58 10.63 -3.06
C THR A 247 -27.49 9.45 -2.09
N LEU A 248 -26.64 9.58 -1.06
CA LEU A 248 -26.40 8.55 -0.05
C LEU A 248 -26.89 9.04 1.31
N ASP A 249 -27.61 8.19 2.03
CA ASP A 249 -27.91 8.35 3.46
C ASP A 249 -27.18 7.27 4.27
N GLU A 250 -27.18 7.39 5.61
CA GLU A 250 -26.48 6.46 6.50
C GLU A 250 -26.97 5.03 6.31
N ALA A 251 -28.28 4.80 6.19
CA ALA A 251 -28.86 3.46 6.05
C ALA A 251 -28.43 2.81 4.74
N ARG A 252 -28.43 3.58 3.65
CA ARG A 252 -27.96 3.12 2.34
C ARG A 252 -26.48 2.80 2.36
N MET A 253 -25.67 3.63 3.05
CA MET A 253 -24.22 3.38 3.14
C MET A 253 -23.90 2.12 3.95
N VAL A 254 -24.59 1.92 5.10
CA VAL A 254 -24.48 0.67 5.87
C VAL A 254 -24.82 -0.54 5.00
N HIS A 255 -25.90 -0.46 4.22
CA HIS A 255 -26.32 -1.56 3.34
C HIS A 255 -25.31 -1.84 2.22
N LEU A 256 -24.72 -0.80 1.62
CA LEU A 256 -23.65 -0.96 0.63
C LEU A 256 -22.41 -1.63 1.25
N ASN A 257 -22.01 -1.23 2.44
CA ASN A 257 -20.93 -1.87 3.19
C ASN A 257 -21.26 -3.35 3.49
N GLU A 258 -22.52 -3.66 3.85
CA GLU A 258 -22.99 -5.03 4.07
C GLU A 258 -22.90 -5.88 2.80
N ILE A 259 -23.35 -5.35 1.65
CA ILE A 259 -23.24 -6.05 0.36
C ILE A 259 -21.77 -6.37 0.07
N ALA A 260 -20.88 -5.37 0.17
CA ALA A 260 -19.45 -5.55 -0.10
C ALA A 260 -18.82 -6.63 0.83
N GLU A 261 -19.15 -6.61 2.11
CA GLU A 261 -18.64 -7.59 3.08
C GLU A 261 -19.21 -8.99 2.86
N ARG A 262 -20.47 -9.10 2.47
CA ARG A 262 -21.12 -10.39 2.19
C ARG A 262 -20.65 -11.01 0.88
N THR A 263 -20.57 -10.21 -0.19
CA THR A 263 -20.17 -10.68 -1.53
C THR A 263 -18.66 -10.80 -1.68
N LYS A 264 -17.90 -10.19 -0.77
CA LYS A 264 -16.44 -10.03 -0.86
C LYS A 264 -16.02 -9.25 -2.12
N ASP A 265 -16.91 -8.39 -2.60
CA ASP A 265 -16.73 -7.60 -3.81
C ASP A 265 -17.30 -6.19 -3.63
N TYR A 266 -16.44 -5.19 -3.71
CA TYR A 266 -16.83 -3.78 -3.60
C TYR A 266 -17.62 -3.29 -4.81
N SER A 267 -17.36 -3.87 -5.99
CA SER A 267 -18.09 -3.50 -7.22
C SER A 267 -19.53 -3.97 -7.16
N ALA A 268 -19.84 -5.10 -6.51
CA ALA A 268 -21.20 -5.57 -6.31
C ALA A 268 -22.06 -4.58 -5.50
N ALA A 269 -21.47 -3.86 -4.56
CA ALA A 269 -22.18 -2.81 -3.83
C ALA A 269 -22.48 -1.61 -4.75
N ALA A 270 -21.52 -1.23 -5.60
CA ALA A 270 -21.73 -0.16 -6.55
C ALA A 270 -22.78 -0.53 -7.61
N ASP A 271 -22.76 -1.77 -8.14
CA ASP A 271 -23.76 -2.26 -9.09
C ASP A 271 -25.17 -2.21 -8.49
N TRP A 272 -25.34 -2.71 -7.26
CA TRP A 272 -26.61 -2.62 -6.55
C TRP A 272 -27.10 -1.18 -6.43
N TYR A 273 -26.21 -0.23 -6.09
CA TYR A 273 -26.58 1.19 -5.98
C TYR A 273 -27.12 1.74 -7.30
N PHE A 274 -26.41 1.50 -8.41
CA PHE A 274 -26.82 2.01 -9.72
C PHE A 274 -28.09 1.36 -10.25
N GLU A 275 -28.33 0.08 -9.95
CA GLU A 275 -29.60 -0.59 -10.24
C GLU A 275 -30.77 0.08 -9.50
N GLN A 276 -30.61 0.46 -8.21
CA GLN A 276 -31.66 1.11 -7.44
C GLN A 276 -32.07 2.49 -7.98
N ILE A 277 -31.13 3.22 -8.57
CA ILE A 277 -31.42 4.54 -9.14
C ILE A 277 -31.82 4.48 -10.63
N GLY A 278 -32.03 3.27 -11.17
CA GLY A 278 -32.48 3.07 -12.56
C GLY A 278 -31.43 3.42 -13.61
N GLN A 279 -30.18 3.55 -13.23
CA GLN A 279 -29.05 3.68 -14.15
C GLN A 279 -28.56 2.27 -14.50
N VAL A 280 -29.13 1.69 -15.55
CA VAL A 280 -28.54 0.48 -16.18
C VAL A 280 -27.27 0.96 -16.88
N GLY A 281 -26.15 0.96 -16.14
CA GLY A 281 -24.86 1.25 -16.73
C GLY A 281 -24.47 0.12 -17.69
N ASN A 282 -23.94 0.48 -18.85
CA ASN A 282 -23.04 -0.41 -19.59
C ASN A 282 -21.75 -0.57 -18.76
N PHE A 283 -21.90 -1.16 -17.57
CA PHE A 283 -20.75 -1.51 -16.76
C PHE A 283 -20.07 -2.66 -17.47
N ASN A 284 -18.85 -2.45 -17.91
CA ASN A 284 -17.99 -3.54 -18.36
C ASN A 284 -18.02 -4.57 -17.23
N GLY A 285 -18.67 -5.71 -17.48
CA GLY A 285 -19.00 -6.71 -16.45
C GLY A 285 -17.79 -7.04 -15.59
N HIS A 286 -18.03 -7.55 -14.39
CA HIS A 286 -16.99 -7.92 -13.42
C HIS A 286 -15.75 -8.46 -14.11
N GLU A 287 -14.60 -7.81 -13.90
CA GLU A 287 -13.33 -8.28 -14.45
C GLU A 287 -13.13 -9.73 -14.02
N SER A 288 -13.07 -10.66 -14.96
CA SER A 288 -12.95 -12.07 -14.62
C SER A 288 -11.71 -12.32 -13.74
N LEU A 289 -11.78 -13.30 -12.84
CA LEU A 289 -10.65 -13.67 -11.98
C LEU A 289 -9.36 -13.86 -12.78
N GLN A 290 -9.46 -14.45 -13.98
CA GLN A 290 -8.31 -14.65 -14.87
C GLN A 290 -7.67 -13.31 -15.29
N HIS A 291 -8.46 -12.31 -15.67
CA HIS A 291 -7.96 -11.00 -16.04
C HIS A 291 -7.31 -10.29 -14.85
N ARG A 292 -7.93 -10.34 -13.66
CA ARG A 292 -7.36 -9.79 -12.43
C ARG A 292 -6.02 -10.45 -12.09
N LEU A 293 -5.93 -11.77 -12.11
CA LEU A 293 -4.71 -12.53 -11.85
C LEU A 293 -3.60 -12.18 -12.83
N ILE A 294 -3.91 -12.08 -14.14
CA ILE A 294 -2.95 -11.69 -15.17
C ILE A 294 -2.45 -10.27 -14.90
N ARG A 295 -3.34 -9.33 -14.66
CA ARG A 295 -3.01 -7.93 -14.38
C ARG A 295 -2.11 -7.78 -13.17
N TRP A 296 -2.44 -8.40 -12.04
CA TRP A 296 -1.64 -8.38 -10.82
C TRP A 296 -0.28 -9.05 -11.03
N THR A 297 -0.25 -10.21 -11.70
CA THR A 297 1.00 -10.94 -11.97
C THR A 297 1.92 -10.16 -12.89
N VAL A 298 1.41 -9.59 -13.98
CA VAL A 298 2.22 -8.76 -14.90
C VAL A 298 2.76 -7.53 -14.17
N ARG A 299 1.91 -6.84 -13.39
CA ARG A 299 2.35 -5.69 -12.61
C ARG A 299 3.45 -6.05 -11.61
N HIS A 300 3.29 -7.16 -10.90
CA HIS A 300 4.28 -7.67 -9.96
C HIS A 300 5.61 -8.02 -10.64
N LEU A 301 5.55 -8.70 -11.79
CA LEU A 301 6.74 -9.01 -12.59
C LEU A 301 7.48 -7.76 -13.08
N ILE A 302 6.75 -6.73 -13.49
CA ILE A 302 7.35 -5.44 -13.90
C ILE A 302 8.11 -4.81 -12.74
N LEU A 303 7.48 -4.70 -11.56
CA LEU A 303 8.11 -4.14 -10.37
C LEU A 303 9.40 -4.89 -10.00
N VAL A 304 9.33 -6.22 -9.92
CA VAL A 304 10.46 -7.08 -9.60
C VAL A 304 11.57 -6.97 -10.66
N SER A 305 11.21 -7.06 -11.95
CA SER A 305 12.19 -7.04 -13.04
C SER A 305 12.95 -5.71 -13.13
N LEU A 306 12.26 -4.58 -13.00
CA LEU A 306 12.88 -3.26 -13.00
C LEU A 306 13.81 -3.07 -11.80
N SER A 307 13.35 -3.45 -10.61
CA SER A 307 14.15 -3.38 -9.38
C SER A 307 15.40 -4.26 -9.47
N MET A 308 15.25 -5.48 -9.97
CA MET A 308 16.37 -6.40 -10.15
C MET A 308 17.36 -5.94 -11.22
N ALA A 309 16.88 -5.37 -12.33
CA ALA A 309 17.75 -4.80 -13.34
C ALA A 309 18.64 -3.69 -12.76
N LEU A 310 18.05 -2.79 -11.98
CA LEU A 310 18.81 -1.74 -11.27
C LEU A 310 19.78 -2.34 -10.25
N ALA A 311 19.34 -3.33 -9.46
CA ALA A 311 20.18 -3.98 -8.46
C ALA A 311 21.38 -4.72 -9.08
N ILE A 312 21.21 -5.34 -10.24
CA ILE A 312 22.30 -6.00 -10.97
C ILE A 312 23.27 -4.97 -11.55
N VAL A 313 22.73 -3.95 -12.25
CA VAL A 313 23.56 -2.93 -12.92
C VAL A 313 24.39 -2.11 -11.93
N ILE A 314 23.87 -1.85 -10.75
CA ILE A 314 24.56 -1.08 -9.70
C ILE A 314 25.30 -2.00 -8.72
N GLY A 315 24.70 -3.12 -8.34
CA GLY A 315 25.22 -4.02 -7.32
C GLY A 315 26.46 -4.77 -7.73
N ILE A 316 26.56 -5.24 -8.99
CA ILE A 316 27.78 -5.92 -9.47
C ILE A 316 28.99 -4.96 -9.48
N PRO A 317 28.93 -3.75 -10.06
CA PRO A 317 30.04 -2.79 -9.96
C PRO A 317 30.41 -2.42 -8.51
N LEU A 318 29.42 -2.21 -7.63
CA LEU A 318 29.68 -1.95 -6.21
C LEU A 318 30.37 -3.16 -5.55
N GLY A 319 29.93 -4.39 -5.85
CA GLY A 319 30.53 -5.62 -5.34
C GLY A 319 31.97 -5.83 -5.86
N ILE A 320 32.25 -5.50 -7.13
CA ILE A 320 33.60 -5.49 -7.67
C ILE A 320 34.48 -4.48 -6.92
N TYR A 321 33.94 -3.30 -6.64
CA TYR A 321 34.69 -2.32 -5.87
C TYR A 321 34.89 -2.76 -4.41
N ALA A 322 33.85 -3.31 -3.79
CA ALA A 322 33.87 -3.85 -2.45
C ALA A 322 34.72 -5.12 -2.29
N SER A 323 35.12 -5.78 -3.38
CA SER A 323 36.06 -6.91 -3.31
C SER A 323 37.48 -6.50 -2.98
N LYS A 324 37.83 -5.23 -3.14
CA LYS A 324 39.15 -4.69 -2.79
C LYS A 324 39.22 -4.44 -1.29
N GLU A 325 40.43 -4.55 -0.74
CA GLU A 325 40.69 -4.19 0.66
C GLU A 325 40.64 -2.67 0.85
N GLY A 326 40.24 -2.22 2.05
CA GLY A 326 40.26 -0.82 2.44
C GLY A 326 38.90 -0.27 2.89
N LEU A 327 38.95 0.92 3.46
CA LEU A 327 37.81 1.61 4.08
C LEU A 327 36.56 1.74 3.16
N ALA A 328 36.80 1.99 1.87
CA ALA A 328 35.69 2.12 0.91
C ALA A 328 34.89 0.82 0.74
N SER A 329 35.56 -0.34 0.82
CA SER A 329 34.89 -1.65 0.83
C SER A 329 34.02 -1.84 2.05
N GLU A 330 34.54 -1.50 3.23
CA GLU A 330 33.80 -1.58 4.48
C GLU A 330 32.59 -0.65 4.47
N ILE A 331 32.74 0.57 3.98
CA ILE A 331 31.64 1.53 3.85
C ILE A 331 30.54 0.99 2.94
N ILE A 332 30.87 0.46 1.76
CA ILE A 332 29.90 -0.10 0.82
C ILE A 332 29.11 -1.25 1.43
N LEU A 333 29.83 -2.20 2.05
CA LEU A 333 29.18 -3.38 2.67
C LEU A 333 28.34 -2.98 3.90
N THR A 334 28.82 -2.04 4.70
CA THR A 334 28.07 -1.54 5.86
C THR A 334 26.83 -0.77 5.44
N LEU A 335 26.91 0.15 4.48
CA LEU A 335 25.77 0.92 4.02
C LEU A 335 24.70 0.03 3.39
N THR A 336 25.10 -0.89 2.50
CA THR A 336 24.17 -1.84 1.90
C THR A 336 23.54 -2.76 2.94
N GLY A 337 24.31 -3.15 3.98
CA GLY A 337 23.83 -3.93 5.10
C GLY A 337 22.81 -3.16 5.97
N LEU A 338 23.10 -1.91 6.30
CA LEU A 338 22.20 -1.05 7.08
C LEU A 338 20.84 -0.88 6.37
N ILE A 339 20.83 -0.65 5.06
CA ILE A 339 19.57 -0.53 4.30
C ILE A 339 18.68 -1.76 4.47
N GLN A 340 19.27 -2.97 4.47
CA GLN A 340 18.49 -4.20 4.61
C GLN A 340 18.00 -4.45 6.05
N THR A 341 18.59 -3.79 7.07
CA THR A 341 18.08 -3.87 8.46
C THR A 341 16.85 -3.01 8.69
N VAL A 342 16.62 -2.00 7.85
CA VAL A 342 15.42 -1.17 7.92
C VAL A 342 14.20 -2.02 7.55
N PRO A 343 13.13 -2.11 8.36
CA PRO A 343 11.92 -2.83 7.97
C PRO A 343 11.39 -2.32 6.61
N SER A 344 10.98 -3.24 5.73
CA SER A 344 10.57 -2.89 4.34
C SER A 344 9.45 -1.87 4.29
N LEU A 345 8.48 -1.98 5.18
CA LEU A 345 7.39 -1.01 5.29
C LEU A 345 7.91 0.37 5.73
N ALA A 346 8.84 0.41 6.67
CA ALA A 346 9.45 1.67 7.10
C ALA A 346 10.27 2.31 5.98
N LEU A 347 11.01 1.52 5.20
CA LEU A 347 11.75 2.02 4.04
C LEU A 347 10.81 2.63 2.99
N LEU A 348 9.71 1.95 2.68
CA LEU A 348 8.68 2.49 1.78
C LEU A 348 8.15 3.83 2.30
N ALA A 349 7.79 3.92 3.58
CA ALA A 349 7.27 5.14 4.19
C ALA A 349 8.29 6.30 4.20
N LEU A 350 9.57 6.00 4.41
CA LEU A 350 10.65 7.00 4.39
C LEU A 350 10.96 7.53 2.99
N LEU A 351 10.69 6.75 1.93
CA LEU A 351 10.92 7.15 0.56
C LEU A 351 9.79 8.00 -0.02
N VAL A 352 8.56 7.84 0.47
CA VAL A 352 7.38 8.58 -0.03
C VAL A 352 7.54 10.10 0.02
N PRO A 353 8.04 10.72 1.11
CA PRO A 353 8.19 12.18 1.18
C PRO A 353 9.32 12.73 0.30
N ILE A 354 10.16 11.87 -0.27
CA ILE A 354 11.30 12.33 -1.08
C ILE A 354 10.76 12.94 -2.40
N PRO A 355 11.12 14.18 -2.73
CA PRO A 355 10.73 14.79 -3.99
C PRO A 355 11.06 13.88 -5.19
N PHE A 356 10.14 13.75 -6.14
CA PHE A 356 10.20 12.91 -7.35
C PHE A 356 9.95 11.41 -7.15
N LEU A 357 9.89 10.89 -5.92
CA LEU A 357 9.51 9.49 -5.65
C LEU A 357 7.99 9.39 -5.45
N GLY A 358 7.47 10.04 -4.42
CA GLY A 358 6.05 10.06 -4.14
C GLY A 358 5.46 8.68 -3.82
N ILE A 359 4.14 8.56 -4.00
CA ILE A 359 3.39 7.32 -3.80
C ILE A 359 3.24 6.61 -5.14
N GLY A 360 3.52 5.31 -5.19
CA GLY A 360 3.30 4.50 -6.38
C GLY A 360 4.51 3.68 -6.84
N PRO A 361 4.49 3.26 -8.13
CA PRO A 361 5.45 2.28 -8.66
C PRO A 361 6.90 2.70 -8.61
N VAL A 362 7.19 4.00 -8.77
CA VAL A 362 8.58 4.49 -8.78
C VAL A 362 9.24 4.27 -7.42
N THR A 363 8.55 4.67 -6.35
CA THR A 363 9.01 4.45 -4.97
C THR A 363 9.14 2.99 -4.63
N ALA A 364 8.18 2.15 -5.07
CA ALA A 364 8.26 0.71 -4.90
C ALA A 364 9.51 0.13 -5.58
N VAL A 365 9.78 0.50 -6.83
CA VAL A 365 10.98 0.03 -7.57
C VAL A 365 12.26 0.45 -6.85
N VAL A 366 12.35 1.69 -6.35
CA VAL A 366 13.53 2.16 -5.61
C VAL A 366 13.70 1.40 -4.30
N ALA A 367 12.62 1.20 -3.53
CA ALA A 367 12.67 0.43 -2.28
C ALA A 367 13.13 -1.02 -2.52
N LEU A 368 12.51 -1.69 -3.50
CA LEU A 368 12.83 -3.08 -3.86
C LEU A 368 14.26 -3.20 -4.40
N PHE A 369 14.73 -2.24 -5.19
CA PHE A 369 16.11 -2.14 -5.64
C PHE A 369 17.08 -2.07 -4.45
N LEU A 370 16.82 -1.18 -3.49
CA LEU A 370 17.65 -1.02 -2.30
C LEU A 370 17.72 -2.31 -1.46
N TYR A 371 16.59 -3.00 -1.29
CA TYR A 371 16.53 -4.30 -0.60
C TYR A 371 17.30 -5.41 -1.33
N GLY A 372 17.19 -5.42 -2.66
CA GLY A 372 17.89 -6.39 -3.49
C GLY A 372 19.39 -6.16 -3.62
N LEU A 373 19.90 -5.02 -3.18
CA LEU A 373 21.27 -4.60 -3.45
C LEU A 373 22.30 -5.42 -2.65
N LEU A 374 22.08 -5.62 -1.35
CA LEU A 374 23.04 -6.25 -0.45
C LEU A 374 23.44 -7.67 -0.89
N PRO A 375 22.51 -8.60 -1.19
CA PRO A 375 22.91 -9.95 -1.60
C PRO A 375 23.79 -9.94 -2.84
N ILE A 376 23.54 -9.07 -3.81
CA ILE A 376 24.33 -8.95 -5.04
C ILE A 376 25.70 -8.38 -4.74
N VAL A 377 25.78 -7.28 -4.00
CA VAL A 377 27.05 -6.63 -3.63
C VAL A 377 27.93 -7.60 -2.84
N ARG A 378 27.36 -8.20 -1.79
CA ARG A 378 28.09 -9.08 -0.87
C ARG A 378 28.59 -10.33 -1.58
N ASN A 379 27.75 -11.03 -2.34
CA ASN A 379 28.13 -12.25 -3.04
C ASN A 379 29.13 -11.97 -4.16
N THR A 380 29.01 -10.83 -4.87
CA THR A 380 30.01 -10.41 -5.86
C THR A 380 31.37 -10.14 -5.20
N ALA A 381 31.38 -9.42 -4.09
CA ALA A 381 32.61 -9.12 -3.36
C ALA A 381 33.29 -10.40 -2.83
N THR A 382 32.51 -11.28 -2.17
CA THR A 382 32.98 -12.55 -1.64
C THR A 382 33.50 -13.47 -2.76
N GLY A 383 32.72 -13.68 -3.83
CA GLY A 383 33.12 -14.52 -4.95
C GLY A 383 34.40 -14.05 -5.64
N LEU A 384 34.63 -12.74 -5.68
CA LEU A 384 35.91 -12.21 -6.18
C LEU A 384 37.05 -12.37 -5.17
N ARG A 385 36.80 -12.24 -3.86
CA ARG A 385 37.83 -12.43 -2.80
C ARG A 385 38.27 -13.88 -2.69
N ASP A 386 37.36 -14.83 -2.89
CA ASP A 386 37.60 -16.27 -2.76
C ASP A 386 38.45 -16.87 -3.92
N ILE A 387 38.79 -16.07 -4.94
CA ILE A 387 39.68 -16.50 -6.01
C ILE A 387 41.08 -16.69 -5.42
N SER A 388 41.63 -17.92 -5.59
CA SER A 388 42.93 -18.31 -5.01
C SER A 388 44.05 -17.36 -5.41
N PRO A 389 45.01 -17.09 -4.48
CA PRO A 389 46.17 -16.25 -4.76
C PRO A 389 46.97 -16.73 -5.98
N GLN A 390 47.12 -18.07 -6.17
CA GLN A 390 47.83 -18.67 -7.28
C GLN A 390 47.25 -18.27 -8.65
N ILE A 391 45.92 -18.21 -8.77
CA ILE A 391 45.25 -17.74 -9.99
C ILE A 391 45.48 -16.25 -10.20
N ARG A 392 45.45 -15.45 -9.13
CA ARG A 392 45.72 -14.02 -9.20
C ARG A 392 47.13 -13.72 -9.65
N ASP A 393 48.12 -14.46 -9.10
CA ASP A 393 49.52 -14.33 -9.45
C ASP A 393 49.76 -14.74 -10.90
N ALA A 394 49.24 -15.91 -11.32
CA ALA A 394 49.32 -16.36 -12.70
C ALA A 394 48.75 -15.33 -13.70
N ALA A 395 47.56 -14.73 -13.38
CA ALA A 395 46.97 -13.70 -14.20
C ALA A 395 47.82 -12.41 -14.25
N SER A 396 48.61 -12.15 -13.21
CA SER A 396 49.51 -11.00 -13.15
C SER A 396 50.76 -11.20 -13.97
N VAL A 397 51.36 -12.41 -13.93
CA VAL A 397 52.52 -12.79 -14.72
C VAL A 397 52.23 -12.75 -16.22
N LEU A 398 51.01 -13.04 -16.65
CA LEU A 398 50.56 -12.94 -18.04
C LEU A 398 50.48 -11.51 -18.57
N ALA A 399 50.89 -10.51 -17.80
CA ALA A 399 50.87 -9.08 -18.12
C ALA A 399 49.55 -8.55 -18.73
N LEU A 400 48.41 -9.21 -18.42
CA LEU A 400 47.12 -8.83 -18.92
C LEU A 400 46.66 -7.49 -18.29
N LYS A 401 46.04 -6.64 -19.11
CA LYS A 401 45.44 -5.38 -18.62
C LYS A 401 44.42 -5.66 -17.50
N PRO A 402 44.32 -4.81 -16.47
CA PRO A 402 43.43 -5.05 -15.32
C PRO A 402 41.98 -5.32 -15.74
N ARG A 403 41.44 -4.61 -16.74
CA ARG A 403 40.09 -4.83 -17.28
C ARG A 403 39.94 -6.22 -17.93
N THR A 404 40.99 -6.70 -18.63
CA THR A 404 40.97 -8.04 -19.25
C THR A 404 41.00 -9.15 -18.20
N ARG A 405 41.81 -8.99 -17.14
CA ARG A 405 41.82 -9.91 -15.99
C ARG A 405 40.47 -10.00 -15.33
N LEU A 406 39.86 -8.84 -15.04
CA LEU A 406 38.55 -8.79 -14.43
C LEU A 406 37.48 -9.48 -15.28
N LEU A 407 37.35 -9.09 -16.58
CA LEU A 407 36.24 -9.55 -17.42
C LEU A 407 36.41 -11.00 -17.92
N LYS A 408 37.66 -11.44 -18.19
CA LYS A 408 37.90 -12.74 -18.81
C LYS A 408 38.33 -13.84 -17.82
N ILE A 409 38.75 -13.48 -16.60
CA ILE A 409 39.25 -14.44 -15.62
C ILE A 409 38.40 -14.34 -14.33
N PHE A 410 38.39 -13.17 -13.67
CA PHE A 410 37.85 -13.06 -12.32
C PHE A 410 36.34 -13.13 -12.27
N LEU A 411 35.62 -12.40 -13.15
CA LEU A 411 34.16 -12.45 -13.19
C LEU A 411 33.63 -13.84 -13.60
N PRO A 412 34.17 -14.54 -14.59
CA PRO A 412 33.78 -15.93 -14.87
C PRO A 412 34.02 -16.87 -13.68
N LEU A 413 35.12 -16.71 -12.94
CA LEU A 413 35.39 -17.51 -11.75
C LEU A 413 34.48 -17.20 -10.58
N ALA A 414 34.12 -15.95 -10.42
CA ALA A 414 33.16 -15.48 -9.38
C ALA A 414 31.68 -15.68 -9.78
N SER A 415 31.38 -16.10 -11.02
CA SER A 415 30.00 -16.21 -11.53
C SER A 415 29.07 -17.07 -10.67
N PRO A 416 29.51 -18.20 -10.03
CA PRO A 416 28.62 -18.96 -9.15
C PRO A 416 28.13 -18.13 -7.96
N ALA A 417 29.03 -17.39 -7.31
CA ALA A 417 28.69 -16.53 -6.19
C ALA A 417 27.79 -15.33 -6.61
N ILE A 418 28.14 -14.72 -7.76
CA ILE A 418 27.33 -13.60 -8.31
C ILE A 418 25.90 -14.07 -8.61
N LEU A 419 25.73 -15.23 -9.28
CA LEU A 419 24.42 -15.79 -9.58
C LEU A 419 23.66 -16.18 -8.32
N ALA A 420 24.33 -16.72 -7.29
CA ALA A 420 23.72 -16.98 -5.99
C ALA A 420 23.19 -15.68 -5.34
N GLY A 421 23.95 -14.58 -5.41
CA GLY A 421 23.53 -13.27 -4.95
C GLY A 421 22.30 -12.74 -5.69
N ILE A 422 22.28 -12.84 -7.02
CA ILE A 422 21.14 -12.43 -7.87
C ILE A 422 19.91 -13.29 -7.55
N LYS A 423 20.05 -14.61 -7.44
CA LYS A 423 18.98 -15.54 -7.07
C LYS A 423 18.36 -15.17 -5.74
N THR A 424 19.17 -14.99 -4.70
CA THR A 424 18.71 -14.63 -3.36
C THR A 424 17.98 -13.28 -3.38
N SER A 425 18.56 -12.28 -4.05
CA SER A 425 17.96 -10.97 -4.22
C SER A 425 16.60 -11.06 -4.93
N THR A 426 16.50 -11.84 -6.00
CA THR A 426 15.22 -12.01 -6.74
C THR A 426 14.13 -12.60 -5.86
N ILE A 427 14.43 -13.64 -5.06
CA ILE A 427 13.45 -14.28 -4.18
C ILE A 427 12.97 -13.30 -3.11
N ILE A 428 13.90 -12.56 -2.48
CA ILE A 428 13.58 -11.53 -1.49
C ILE A 428 12.71 -10.45 -2.14
N THR A 429 13.06 -9.98 -3.32
CA THR A 429 12.34 -8.91 -4.04
C THR A 429 10.92 -9.35 -4.42
N ILE A 430 10.70 -10.59 -4.86
CA ILE A 430 9.36 -11.13 -5.14
C ILE A 430 8.49 -11.08 -3.88
N GLY A 431 8.98 -11.55 -2.75
CA GLY A 431 8.22 -11.49 -1.48
C GLY A 431 7.93 -10.06 -1.03
N SER A 432 8.96 -9.19 -1.04
CA SER A 432 8.83 -7.79 -0.60
C SER A 432 7.95 -6.95 -1.53
N ALA A 433 7.84 -7.30 -2.81
CA ALA A 433 7.00 -6.58 -3.78
C ALA A 433 5.50 -6.68 -3.47
N THR A 434 5.04 -7.63 -2.64
CA THR A 434 3.65 -7.65 -2.15
C THR A 434 3.33 -6.42 -1.29
N LEU A 435 4.31 -5.90 -0.54
CA LEU A 435 4.14 -4.69 0.27
C LEU A 435 4.02 -3.40 -0.57
N ALA A 436 4.44 -3.44 -1.83
CA ALA A 436 4.32 -2.29 -2.73
C ALA A 436 2.86 -1.87 -2.98
N ALA A 437 1.91 -2.79 -2.81
CA ALA A 437 0.48 -2.48 -2.88
C ALA A 437 0.02 -1.49 -1.79
N LEU A 438 0.70 -1.45 -0.63
CA LEU A 438 0.42 -0.51 0.46
C LEU A 438 0.67 0.96 0.08
N ILE A 439 1.45 1.20 -0.96
CA ILE A 439 1.70 2.54 -1.52
C ILE A 439 1.10 2.68 -2.92
N GLY A 440 0.08 1.89 -3.25
CA GLY A 440 -0.62 1.97 -4.53
C GLY A 440 0.23 1.57 -5.75
N ALA A 441 1.33 0.83 -5.57
CA ALA A 441 2.14 0.37 -6.69
C ALA A 441 1.55 -0.86 -7.40
N GLY A 442 0.55 -1.50 -6.79
CA GLY A 442 -0.15 -2.63 -7.38
C GLY A 442 0.56 -3.97 -7.19
N GLY A 443 0.18 -4.95 -8.02
CA GLY A 443 0.75 -6.29 -8.03
C GLY A 443 0.01 -7.30 -7.15
N LEU A 444 0.62 -8.45 -6.88
CA LEU A 444 0.01 -9.55 -6.11
C LEU A 444 -0.26 -9.21 -4.63
N GLY A 445 0.18 -8.06 -4.17
CA GLY A 445 -0.19 -7.53 -2.85
C GLY A 445 -1.61 -6.96 -2.77
N GLU A 446 -2.20 -6.51 -3.90
CA GLU A 446 -3.55 -5.94 -3.92
C GLU A 446 -4.60 -6.90 -3.36
N PRO A 447 -4.73 -8.14 -3.88
CA PRO A 447 -5.72 -9.08 -3.35
C PRO A 447 -5.41 -9.51 -1.91
N ILE A 448 -4.14 -9.54 -1.48
CA ILE A 448 -3.78 -9.83 -0.08
C ILE A 448 -4.36 -8.75 0.84
N ILE A 449 -4.18 -7.47 0.50
CA ILE A 449 -4.69 -6.34 1.31
C ILE A 449 -6.22 -6.31 1.27
N SER A 450 -6.81 -6.49 0.08
CA SER A 450 -8.27 -6.54 -0.06
C SER A 450 -8.89 -7.66 0.76
N GLY A 451 -8.31 -8.86 0.70
CA GLY A 451 -8.77 -10.02 1.47
C GLY A 451 -8.62 -9.84 2.98
N LEU A 452 -7.56 -9.17 3.44
CA LEU A 452 -7.43 -8.79 4.86
C LEU A 452 -8.57 -7.85 5.29
N ASN A 453 -8.89 -6.83 4.48
CA ASN A 453 -9.96 -5.88 4.80
C ASN A 453 -11.34 -6.52 4.80
N LEU A 454 -11.60 -7.44 3.86
CA LEU A 454 -12.85 -8.20 3.76
C LEU A 454 -12.92 -9.40 4.70
N ASN A 455 -11.84 -9.70 5.45
CA ASN A 455 -11.70 -10.95 6.21
C ASN A 455 -12.00 -12.18 5.35
N ASP A 456 -11.42 -12.23 4.16
CA ASP A 456 -11.62 -13.29 3.17
C ASP A 456 -10.32 -13.99 2.81
N GLY A 457 -10.15 -15.21 3.36
CA GLY A 457 -8.98 -16.04 3.09
C GLY A 457 -8.81 -16.41 1.62
N THR A 458 -9.91 -16.53 0.87
CA THR A 458 -9.86 -16.86 -0.58
C THR A 458 -9.20 -15.75 -1.37
N THR A 459 -9.61 -14.51 -1.14
CA THR A 459 -9.00 -13.33 -1.78
C THR A 459 -7.53 -13.16 -1.36
N ILE A 460 -7.16 -13.46 -0.10
CA ILE A 460 -5.75 -13.47 0.31
C ILE A 460 -4.95 -14.48 -0.51
N LEU A 461 -5.50 -15.69 -0.71
CA LEU A 461 -4.83 -16.75 -1.46
C LEU A 461 -4.69 -16.42 -2.95
N GLU A 462 -5.60 -15.63 -3.54
CA GLU A 462 -5.48 -15.13 -4.93
C GLU A 462 -4.19 -14.35 -5.17
N GLY A 463 -3.64 -13.70 -4.14
CA GLY A 463 -2.34 -13.03 -4.21
C GLY A 463 -1.18 -13.88 -3.72
N ALA A 464 -1.36 -14.56 -2.58
CA ALA A 464 -0.29 -15.29 -1.92
C ALA A 464 0.19 -16.50 -2.71
N ILE A 465 -0.73 -17.29 -3.31
CA ILE A 465 -0.36 -18.47 -4.10
C ILE A 465 0.43 -18.08 -5.36
N PRO A 466 -0.02 -17.15 -6.21
CA PRO A 466 0.76 -16.73 -7.38
C PRO A 466 2.13 -16.12 -7.00
N ALA A 467 2.23 -15.37 -5.90
CA ALA A 467 3.51 -14.84 -5.44
C ALA A 467 4.48 -15.96 -5.03
N ALA A 468 4.00 -16.97 -4.29
CA ALA A 468 4.80 -18.13 -3.91
C ALA A 468 5.24 -18.96 -5.14
N LEU A 469 4.32 -19.20 -6.07
CA LEU A 469 4.61 -19.90 -7.33
C LEU A 469 5.63 -19.14 -8.17
N MET A 470 5.56 -17.81 -8.22
CA MET A 470 6.54 -16.97 -8.90
C MET A 470 7.93 -17.09 -8.27
N ALA A 471 8.05 -17.14 -6.94
CA ALA A 471 9.30 -17.34 -6.25
C ALA A 471 9.89 -18.74 -6.54
N ILE A 472 9.06 -19.79 -6.54
CA ILE A 472 9.47 -21.16 -6.91
C ILE A 472 9.92 -21.22 -8.37
N ALA A 473 9.17 -20.59 -9.28
CA ALA A 473 9.52 -20.54 -10.71
C ALA A 473 10.85 -19.81 -10.93
N ALA A 474 11.07 -18.68 -10.23
CA ALA A 474 12.34 -17.96 -10.26
C ALA A 474 13.50 -18.86 -9.77
N GLN A 475 13.30 -19.60 -8.67
CA GLN A 475 14.31 -20.53 -8.16
C GLN A 475 14.65 -21.63 -9.18
N GLY A 476 13.65 -22.20 -9.85
CA GLY A 476 13.82 -23.17 -10.92
C GLY A 476 14.57 -22.59 -12.12
N LEU A 477 14.17 -21.37 -12.54
CA LEU A 477 14.83 -20.65 -13.64
C LEU A 477 16.33 -20.42 -13.35
N PHE A 478 16.67 -19.94 -12.16
CA PHE A 478 18.08 -19.77 -11.77
C PHE A 478 18.83 -21.10 -11.75
N SER A 479 18.21 -22.20 -11.32
CA SER A 479 18.86 -23.53 -11.38
C SER A 479 19.14 -24.00 -12.81
N ILE A 480 18.33 -23.57 -13.77
CA ILE A 480 18.57 -23.79 -15.20
C ILE A 480 19.69 -22.85 -15.69
N LEU A 481 19.61 -21.55 -15.33
CA LEU A 481 20.64 -20.56 -15.72
C LEU A 481 22.02 -20.92 -15.20
N ASP A 482 22.14 -21.50 -14.01
CA ASP A 482 23.41 -22.02 -13.45
C ASP A 482 24.09 -23.01 -14.41
N ARG A 483 23.30 -23.82 -15.12
CA ARG A 483 23.86 -24.79 -16.10
C ARG A 483 24.41 -24.12 -17.36
N PHE A 484 23.96 -22.93 -17.72
CA PHE A 484 24.40 -22.23 -18.92
C PHE A 484 25.46 -21.17 -18.61
N LEU A 485 25.33 -20.46 -17.51
CA LEU A 485 26.19 -19.31 -17.17
C LEU A 485 27.43 -19.69 -16.36
N ILE A 486 27.39 -20.79 -15.59
CA ILE A 486 28.55 -21.25 -14.82
C ILE A 486 29.43 -22.16 -15.70
N PRO A 487 30.75 -21.87 -15.84
CA PRO A 487 31.69 -22.72 -16.54
C PRO A 487 31.67 -24.17 -16.00
N ARG A 488 31.78 -25.16 -16.89
CA ARG A 488 31.64 -26.61 -16.53
C ARG A 488 32.52 -27.04 -15.35
N GLY A 489 33.73 -26.48 -15.24
CA GLY A 489 34.69 -26.82 -14.17
C GLY A 489 34.35 -26.26 -12.79
N LEU A 490 33.41 -25.29 -12.72
CA LEU A 490 33.00 -24.61 -11.46
C LEU A 490 31.61 -25.06 -10.98
N ARG A 491 30.94 -25.93 -11.71
CA ARG A 491 29.65 -26.47 -11.31
C ARG A 491 29.82 -27.43 -10.15
N LEU A 492 29.19 -27.17 -9.02
CA LEU A 492 29.09 -28.13 -7.93
C LEU A 492 28.40 -29.38 -8.48
N ARG A 493 29.05 -30.55 -8.40
CA ARG A 493 28.39 -31.82 -8.70
C ARG A 493 27.28 -31.99 -7.65
N PRO A 494 26.03 -32.33 -8.02
CA PRO A 494 25.05 -32.72 -7.03
C PRO A 494 25.61 -33.96 -6.33
N THR A 495 25.79 -33.85 -5.01
CA THR A 495 26.06 -35.00 -4.11
C THR A 495 24.81 -35.82 -4.00
#